data_d8938f3f1a2930c28537451b25153650
#
_entry.id   d8938f3f1a2930c28537451b25153650
#
_cell.length_a   1.000
_cell.length_b   1.000
_cell.length_c   1.000
_cell.angle_alpha   90.00
_cell.angle_beta   90.00
_cell.angle_gamma   90.00
#
_symmetry.space_group_name_H-M   'P 1'
#
loop_
_entity.id
_entity.type
_entity.pdbx_description
1 polymer ?
#
loop_
_entity_poly.entity_id
_entity_poly.type
_entity_poly.pdbx_seq_one_letter_code
_entity_poly.pdbx_strand_id
1 'polypeptide(L)'
;MVKSTTLIIIISMVLPFVQLKATRVSTTTCGEICHPEIKPNLPDTNAAVKKKKSLFDRFLSYFNDANKNKKQKKFDFSIIGGPHYSEDTKLGLGLVAAGLYKTDMKDSLLSPSNVSLFGDVSTVGFYMLGIRGNHIFPKDRFRLDYNLRFYSFPSYFWGIGYDMGNKDSNKTKMERWQTEIEVNFLIKIIDNLYLGPKLSYDFVKGSKLRRPELLNGMDLKTINFGLGWSVVYDSRDVITNPHKGWYANLSQCFRPKWLWNDYAFTTTDLNVRAYTPLWRGCTFASEVRGVFNTGNPPWAMMALLGNSYSMRGYYEGRYRDKHKIEGQIELRQHIWKRNGIVAWIGAGSVFNSFEKLNIKRVLPNYGIGYRWEFKKDVNVRLDYGFGKSGQSGFLFQINEAF
;
A
#
# COMPACT_ATOMS: atom_id res chain seq x y z
N MET A 1 -0.33 32.01 -2.22
CA MET A 1 -1.64 31.84 -2.87
C MET A 1 -1.45 31.05 -4.19
N VAL A 2 -1.17 29.74 -4.14
CA VAL A 2 -1.10 28.87 -5.34
C VAL A 2 -1.66 27.45 -4.98
N LYS A 3 -2.64 27.35 -4.10
CA LYS A 3 -3.18 26.05 -3.62
C LYS A 3 -4.54 25.65 -4.20
N SER A 4 -5.15 26.48 -5.05
CA SER A 4 -6.53 26.22 -5.50
C SER A 4 -6.66 25.59 -6.89
N THR A 5 -5.68 25.76 -7.76
CA THR A 5 -5.81 25.37 -9.17
C THR A 5 -5.54 23.88 -9.43
N THR A 6 -4.70 23.26 -8.61
CA THR A 6 -4.31 21.84 -8.80
C THR A 6 -5.43 20.88 -8.38
N LEU A 7 -6.23 21.26 -7.38
CA LEU A 7 -7.36 20.46 -6.92
C LEU A 7 -8.49 20.37 -7.96
N ILE A 8 -8.69 21.45 -8.74
CA ILE A 8 -9.74 21.53 -9.77
C ILE A 8 -9.42 20.64 -10.98
N ILE A 9 -8.14 20.50 -11.35
CA ILE A 9 -7.74 19.66 -12.49
C ILE A 9 -7.88 18.15 -12.18
N ILE A 10 -7.65 17.74 -10.93
CA ILE A 10 -7.82 16.33 -10.53
C ILE A 10 -9.31 15.96 -10.44
N ILE A 11 -10.15 16.86 -9.98
CA ILE A 11 -11.61 16.66 -9.91
C ILE A 11 -12.21 16.61 -11.33
N SER A 12 -11.68 17.37 -12.29
CA SER A 12 -12.17 17.34 -13.69
C SER A 12 -11.78 16.06 -14.45
N MET A 13 -10.74 15.33 -14.04
CA MET A 13 -10.39 14.03 -14.65
C MET A 13 -11.17 12.83 -14.07
N VAL A 14 -11.80 12.98 -12.91
CA VAL A 14 -12.57 11.90 -12.25
C VAL A 14 -14.10 12.07 -12.48
N LEU A 15 -14.57 13.25 -12.85
CA LEU A 15 -15.98 13.58 -12.95
C LEU A 15 -16.74 13.30 -14.28
N PRO A 16 -16.14 12.84 -15.39
CA PRO A 16 -16.97 12.50 -16.56
C PRO A 16 -17.76 11.18 -16.44
N PHE A 17 -17.76 10.51 -15.29
CA PHE A 17 -18.42 9.20 -15.11
C PHE A 17 -19.82 9.24 -14.47
N VAL A 18 -20.39 10.39 -14.18
CA VAL A 18 -21.77 10.50 -13.67
C VAL A 18 -22.63 11.29 -14.65
N GLN A 19 -22.93 10.74 -15.81
CA GLN A 19 -24.11 11.14 -16.56
C GLN A 19 -25.30 10.26 -16.17
N LEU A 20 -26.16 10.81 -15.34
CA LEU A 20 -27.50 10.28 -15.07
C LEU A 20 -28.31 10.34 -16.37
N LYS A 21 -28.61 9.19 -16.97
CA LYS A 21 -29.67 9.08 -17.96
C LYS A 21 -31.02 9.18 -17.23
N ALA A 22 -31.64 10.32 -17.32
CA ALA A 22 -33.06 10.48 -16.99
C ALA A 22 -33.90 9.72 -18.03
N THR A 23 -34.54 8.64 -17.62
CA THR A 23 -35.50 7.91 -18.45
C THR A 23 -36.83 8.65 -18.35
N ARG A 24 -37.25 9.25 -19.45
CA ARG A 24 -38.63 9.77 -19.60
C ARG A 24 -39.60 8.59 -19.59
N VAL A 25 -40.50 8.59 -18.66
CA VAL A 25 -41.69 7.76 -18.68
C VAL A 25 -42.70 8.45 -19.66
N SER A 26 -42.99 7.81 -20.77
CA SER A 26 -44.10 8.20 -21.61
C SER A 26 -45.26 7.25 -21.33
N THR A 27 -46.33 7.80 -20.83
CA THR A 27 -47.66 7.19 -20.79
C THR A 27 -48.21 7.10 -22.21
N THR A 28 -48.62 5.91 -22.64
CA THR A 28 -49.49 5.77 -23.85
C THR A 28 -50.67 4.87 -23.53
N THR A 29 -51.80 5.44 -23.75
CA THR A 29 -53.13 4.88 -23.66
C THR A 29 -53.42 3.86 -24.77
N CYS A 30 -54.32 2.96 -24.44
CA CYS A 30 -54.91 1.85 -25.15
C CYS A 30 -55.66 2.26 -26.45
N GLY A 31 -55.68 1.37 -27.46
CA GLY A 31 -56.68 1.44 -28.56
C GLY A 31 -56.35 0.59 -29.78
N GLU A 32 -56.87 -0.61 -29.82
CA GLU A 32 -57.46 -1.41 -30.92
C GLU A 32 -56.90 -1.46 -32.35
N ILE A 33 -56.86 -2.67 -32.86
CA ILE A 33 -57.41 -3.27 -34.10
C ILE A 33 -56.36 -4.10 -34.86
N CYS A 34 -56.68 -5.41 -34.98
CA CYS A 34 -55.98 -6.40 -35.81
C CYS A 34 -56.29 -6.21 -37.29
N HIS A 35 -55.28 -6.32 -38.13
CA HIS A 35 -55.34 -6.88 -39.47
C HIS A 35 -54.06 -7.56 -39.88
N PRO A 36 -54.09 -8.71 -40.59
CA PRO A 36 -52.90 -9.44 -40.99
C PRO A 36 -52.39 -8.93 -42.33
N GLU A 37 -51.11 -8.54 -42.38
CA GLU A 37 -50.46 -8.25 -43.66
C GLU A 37 -49.21 -9.12 -43.89
N ILE A 38 -49.13 -9.51 -45.13
CA ILE A 38 -48.26 -10.41 -45.86
C ILE A 38 -46.79 -9.95 -45.75
N LYS A 39 -45.91 -10.89 -45.42
CA LYS A 39 -44.44 -10.65 -45.41
C LYS A 39 -43.89 -10.73 -46.85
N PRO A 40 -43.14 -9.73 -47.34
CA PRO A 40 -42.21 -9.93 -48.43
C PRO A 40 -40.86 -10.36 -47.86
N ASN A 41 -40.35 -11.47 -48.42
CA ASN A 41 -38.96 -11.91 -48.17
C ASN A 41 -37.96 -10.90 -48.74
N LEU A 42 -37.25 -10.21 -47.83
CA LEU A 42 -36.04 -9.49 -48.18
C LEU A 42 -34.83 -10.26 -47.60
N PRO A 43 -33.72 -10.34 -48.32
CA PRO A 43 -32.53 -11.12 -47.88
C PRO A 43 -31.88 -10.42 -46.69
N ASP A 44 -31.55 -11.20 -45.65
CA ASP A 44 -30.78 -10.80 -44.48
C ASP A 44 -29.40 -10.29 -44.85
N THR A 45 -29.24 -9.00 -45.05
CA THR A 45 -27.93 -8.33 -45.07
C THR A 45 -27.63 -7.68 -43.74
N ASN A 46 -27.60 -8.48 -42.68
CA ASN A 46 -27.01 -8.07 -41.41
C ASN A 46 -25.59 -8.63 -41.29
N ALA A 47 -24.70 -8.20 -42.18
CA ALA A 47 -23.28 -8.21 -41.90
C ALA A 47 -23.03 -7.21 -40.75
N ALA A 48 -23.06 -7.70 -39.52
CA ALA A 48 -22.69 -6.93 -38.35
C ALA A 48 -21.25 -6.42 -38.53
N VAL A 49 -21.14 -5.17 -38.96
CA VAL A 49 -19.87 -4.43 -38.95
C VAL A 49 -19.36 -4.44 -37.50
N LYS A 50 -18.42 -5.34 -37.20
CA LYS A 50 -17.68 -5.34 -35.94
C LYS A 50 -16.94 -4.02 -35.84
N LYS A 51 -17.58 -2.97 -35.25
CA LYS A 51 -16.88 -1.75 -34.88
C LYS A 51 -15.64 -2.14 -34.07
N LYS A 52 -14.45 -1.83 -34.58
CA LYS A 52 -13.21 -1.98 -33.83
C LYS A 52 -13.38 -1.23 -32.50
N LYS A 53 -13.39 -1.96 -31.38
CA LYS A 53 -13.47 -1.36 -30.06
C LYS A 53 -12.31 -0.36 -29.92
N SER A 54 -12.60 0.88 -29.52
CA SER A 54 -11.60 1.88 -29.18
C SER A 54 -10.64 1.31 -28.15
N LEU A 55 -9.40 1.84 -28.09
CA LEU A 55 -8.46 1.50 -27.02
C LEU A 55 -9.06 1.77 -25.63
N PHE A 56 -9.88 2.81 -25.51
CA PHE A 56 -10.63 3.14 -24.31
C PHE A 56 -11.71 2.09 -23.99
N ASP A 57 -12.47 1.60 -25.00
CA ASP A 57 -13.45 0.54 -24.80
C ASP A 57 -12.77 -0.80 -24.43
N ARG A 58 -11.58 -1.07 -24.98
CA ARG A 58 -10.76 -2.22 -24.58
C ARG A 58 -10.29 -2.10 -23.15
N PHE A 59 -9.84 -0.92 -22.74
CA PHE A 59 -9.46 -0.61 -21.38
C PHE A 59 -10.64 -0.79 -20.41
N LEU A 60 -11.80 -0.19 -20.69
CA LEU A 60 -13.01 -0.35 -19.88
C LEU A 60 -13.51 -1.80 -19.84
N SER A 61 -13.45 -2.53 -20.96
CA SER A 61 -13.85 -3.94 -20.98
C SER A 61 -12.92 -4.82 -20.14
N TYR A 62 -11.61 -4.55 -20.12
CA TYR A 62 -10.65 -5.24 -19.25
C TYR A 62 -11.06 -5.12 -17.78
N PHE A 63 -11.43 -3.93 -17.32
CA PHE A 63 -11.87 -3.69 -15.95
C PHE A 63 -13.25 -4.31 -15.65
N ASN A 64 -14.18 -4.32 -16.61
CA ASN A 64 -15.49 -4.94 -16.45
C ASN A 64 -15.40 -6.47 -16.44
N ASP A 65 -14.49 -7.04 -17.23
CA ASP A 65 -14.28 -8.48 -17.33
C ASP A 65 -13.47 -9.05 -16.16
N ALA A 66 -12.76 -8.20 -15.41
CA ALA A 66 -11.96 -8.60 -14.26
C ALA A 66 -12.79 -9.25 -13.13
N ASN A 67 -14.10 -8.91 -13.04
CA ASN A 67 -15.02 -9.44 -12.02
C ASN A 67 -16.02 -10.48 -12.53
N LYS A 68 -15.95 -10.90 -13.78
CA LYS A 68 -16.75 -12.04 -14.23
C LYS A 68 -16.24 -13.29 -13.51
N ASN A 69 -17.15 -14.08 -12.94
CA ASN A 69 -16.84 -15.39 -12.34
C ASN A 69 -16.20 -16.29 -13.42
N LYS A 70 -14.89 -16.17 -13.56
CA LYS A 70 -14.09 -17.10 -14.36
C LYS A 70 -13.80 -18.31 -13.47
N LYS A 71 -13.91 -19.53 -14.03
CA LYS A 71 -13.41 -20.76 -13.37
C LYS A 71 -12.05 -20.45 -12.73
N GLN A 72 -11.87 -20.81 -11.45
CA GLN A 72 -10.62 -20.60 -10.74
C GLN A 72 -9.44 -21.03 -11.60
N LYS A 73 -8.67 -20.07 -12.06
CA LYS A 73 -7.44 -20.35 -12.80
C LYS A 73 -6.35 -20.74 -11.80
N LYS A 74 -5.50 -21.67 -12.20
CA LYS A 74 -4.31 -22.03 -11.41
C LYS A 74 -3.45 -20.79 -11.09
N PHE A 75 -3.43 -19.84 -12.01
CA PHE A 75 -2.74 -18.53 -11.88
C PHE A 75 -3.64 -17.42 -12.45
N ASP A 76 -4.00 -16.46 -11.60
CA ASP A 76 -4.79 -15.28 -11.99
C ASP A 76 -3.90 -14.04 -11.97
N PHE A 77 -3.55 -13.57 -13.16
CA PHE A 77 -2.63 -12.45 -13.36
C PHE A 77 -3.36 -11.15 -13.69
N SER A 78 -2.86 -10.04 -13.16
CA SER A 78 -3.39 -8.71 -13.41
C SER A 78 -2.27 -7.69 -13.51
N ILE A 79 -2.37 -6.77 -14.46
CA ILE A 79 -1.50 -5.60 -14.55
C ILE A 79 -2.34 -4.39 -14.21
N ILE A 80 -1.85 -3.59 -13.27
CA ILE A 80 -2.48 -2.33 -12.85
C ILE A 80 -1.38 -1.28 -12.83
N GLY A 81 -1.68 -0.10 -13.33
CA GLY A 81 -0.76 1.00 -13.25
C GLY A 81 -1.35 2.27 -13.84
N GLY A 82 -0.64 3.34 -13.66
CA GLY A 82 -1.05 4.63 -14.15
C GLY A 82 -0.17 5.76 -13.65
N PRO A 83 -0.42 6.97 -14.14
CA PRO A 83 0.25 8.14 -13.65
C PRO A 83 -0.16 8.43 -12.20
N HIS A 84 0.79 8.89 -11.41
CA HIS A 84 0.57 9.31 -10.03
C HIS A 84 1.30 10.63 -9.75
N TYR A 85 0.90 11.28 -8.69
CA TYR A 85 1.57 12.46 -8.18
C TYR A 85 1.74 12.37 -6.67
N SER A 86 2.94 12.65 -6.18
CA SER A 86 3.21 12.85 -4.76
C SER A 86 4.14 14.04 -4.56
N GLU A 87 4.16 14.61 -3.35
CA GLU A 87 5.09 15.70 -3.02
C GLU A 87 6.56 15.26 -3.18
N ASP A 88 6.84 14.00 -2.96
CA ASP A 88 8.19 13.43 -2.93
C ASP A 88 8.70 13.08 -4.33
N THR A 89 7.86 12.40 -5.12
CA THR A 89 8.23 11.88 -6.44
C THR A 89 7.70 12.76 -7.59
N LYS A 90 6.86 13.76 -7.29
CA LYS A 90 6.18 14.60 -8.29
C LYS A 90 5.34 13.72 -9.23
N LEU A 91 5.31 14.04 -10.52
CA LEU A 91 4.60 13.22 -11.50
C LEU A 91 5.40 11.95 -11.81
N GLY A 92 4.76 10.80 -11.69
CA GLY A 92 5.36 9.50 -11.96
C GLY A 92 4.42 8.57 -12.70
N LEU A 93 4.97 7.44 -13.13
CA LEU A 93 4.25 6.33 -13.73
C LEU A 93 4.62 5.05 -12.98
N GLY A 94 3.63 4.47 -12.29
CA GLY A 94 3.77 3.21 -11.57
C GLY A 94 3.07 2.07 -12.29
N LEU A 95 3.66 0.88 -12.25
CA LEU A 95 3.11 -0.36 -12.77
C LEU A 95 3.25 -1.48 -11.73
N VAL A 96 2.19 -2.27 -11.57
CA VAL A 96 2.18 -3.48 -10.74
C VAL A 96 1.62 -4.63 -11.56
N ALA A 97 2.41 -5.67 -11.71
CA ALA A 97 1.98 -6.95 -12.25
C ALA A 97 1.76 -7.91 -11.07
N ALA A 98 0.52 -8.20 -10.73
CA ALA A 98 0.14 -9.03 -9.59
C ALA A 98 -0.46 -10.36 -10.05
N GLY A 99 -0.04 -11.44 -9.39
CA GLY A 99 -0.56 -12.78 -9.61
C GLY A 99 -1.06 -13.40 -8.31
N LEU A 100 -2.22 -14.05 -8.38
CA LEU A 100 -2.74 -14.92 -7.32
C LEU A 100 -2.72 -16.35 -7.84
N TYR A 101 -2.23 -17.29 -7.03
CA TYR A 101 -2.16 -18.69 -7.41
C TYR A 101 -2.34 -19.62 -6.20
N LYS A 102 -2.92 -20.78 -6.42
CA LYS A 102 -3.01 -21.83 -5.40
C LYS A 102 -1.93 -22.90 -5.64
N THR A 103 -1.23 -23.27 -4.61
CA THR A 103 -0.24 -24.35 -4.62
C THR A 103 -0.90 -25.73 -4.62
N ASP A 104 -2.09 -25.83 -4.03
CA ASP A 104 -2.95 -27.01 -4.10
C ASP A 104 -4.37 -26.59 -4.54
N MET A 105 -4.80 -27.06 -5.72
CA MET A 105 -6.13 -26.78 -6.28
C MET A 105 -7.22 -27.64 -5.66
N LYS A 106 -6.86 -28.74 -4.97
CA LYS A 106 -7.83 -29.65 -4.33
C LYS A 106 -8.22 -29.11 -2.94
N ASP A 107 -7.36 -28.34 -2.32
CA ASP A 107 -7.63 -27.72 -1.02
C ASP A 107 -8.39 -26.40 -1.23
N SER A 108 -9.72 -26.45 -1.02
CA SER A 108 -10.58 -25.26 -1.14
C SER A 108 -10.36 -24.25 -0.03
N LEU A 109 -9.88 -24.68 1.13
CA LEU A 109 -9.64 -23.83 2.31
C LEU A 109 -8.29 -23.12 2.24
N LEU A 110 -7.35 -23.63 1.42
CA LEU A 110 -6.03 -23.03 1.27
C LEU A 110 -6.14 -21.62 0.67
N SER A 111 -5.65 -20.65 1.40
CA SER A 111 -5.56 -19.27 0.90
C SER A 111 -4.65 -19.20 -0.34
N PRO A 112 -4.97 -18.37 -1.34
CA PRO A 112 -4.10 -18.22 -2.50
C PRO A 112 -2.77 -17.55 -2.12
N SER A 113 -1.69 -18.05 -2.66
CA SER A 113 -0.40 -17.38 -2.68
C SER A 113 -0.47 -16.15 -3.60
N ASN A 114 0.37 -15.16 -3.33
CA ASN A 114 0.45 -13.98 -4.17
C ASN A 114 1.90 -13.66 -4.55
N VAL A 115 2.05 -13.01 -5.69
CA VAL A 115 3.31 -12.43 -6.17
C VAL A 115 3.01 -11.11 -6.86
N SER A 116 3.80 -10.09 -6.60
CA SER A 116 3.67 -8.79 -7.24
C SER A 116 5.04 -8.30 -7.68
N LEU A 117 5.20 -8.09 -8.98
CA LEU A 117 6.30 -7.33 -9.57
C LEU A 117 5.83 -5.89 -9.72
N PHE A 118 6.58 -4.93 -9.20
CA PHE A 118 6.21 -3.53 -9.25
C PHE A 118 7.39 -2.66 -9.68
N GLY A 119 7.08 -1.64 -10.44
CA GLY A 119 8.06 -0.66 -10.89
C GLY A 119 7.45 0.75 -10.92
N ASP A 120 8.29 1.75 -10.73
CA ASP A 120 7.90 3.14 -10.71
C ASP A 120 9.03 4.03 -11.24
N VAL A 121 8.66 5.05 -12.00
CA VAL A 121 9.58 6.09 -12.47
C VAL A 121 8.92 7.45 -12.38
N SER A 122 9.69 8.51 -12.10
CA SER A 122 9.15 9.84 -11.97
C SER A 122 10.00 10.93 -12.62
N THR A 123 9.38 12.10 -12.81
CA THR A 123 9.99 13.27 -13.43
C THR A 123 11.14 13.87 -12.64
N VAL A 124 11.30 13.54 -11.36
CA VAL A 124 12.41 14.04 -10.51
C VAL A 124 13.57 13.05 -10.39
N GLY A 125 13.56 11.96 -11.19
CA GLY A 125 14.62 10.95 -11.17
C GLY A 125 14.42 9.87 -10.09
N PHE A 126 13.20 9.74 -9.54
CA PHE A 126 12.84 8.56 -8.74
C PHE A 126 12.67 7.37 -9.67
N TYR A 127 13.22 6.24 -9.29
CA TYR A 127 12.88 4.95 -9.89
C TYR A 127 12.93 3.85 -8.82
N MET A 128 12.02 2.92 -8.98
CA MET A 128 11.88 1.77 -8.10
C MET A 128 11.56 0.52 -8.93
N LEU A 129 12.16 -0.59 -8.55
CA LEU A 129 11.81 -1.91 -9.03
C LEU A 129 11.76 -2.86 -7.84
N GLY A 130 10.77 -3.73 -7.79
CA GLY A 130 10.71 -4.70 -6.72
C GLY A 130 9.80 -5.88 -7.02
N ILE A 131 10.01 -6.93 -6.24
CA ILE A 131 9.16 -8.11 -6.20
C ILE A 131 8.83 -8.42 -4.74
N ARG A 132 7.57 -8.67 -4.47
CA ARG A 132 7.10 -9.11 -3.15
C ARG A 132 6.05 -10.19 -3.30
N GLY A 133 5.95 -11.03 -2.32
CA GLY A 133 4.92 -12.05 -2.33
C GLY A 133 4.87 -12.86 -1.05
N ASN A 134 3.84 -13.69 -1.01
CA ASN A 134 3.64 -14.70 0.01
C ASN A 134 3.35 -16.01 -0.70
N HIS A 135 4.24 -16.99 -0.55
CA HIS A 135 4.05 -18.32 -1.08
C HIS A 135 3.57 -19.25 0.04
N ILE A 136 2.33 -19.72 -0.07
CA ILE A 136 1.71 -20.62 0.88
C ILE A 136 1.83 -22.05 0.34
N PHE A 137 2.55 -22.91 1.07
CA PHE A 137 2.74 -24.30 0.71
C PHE A 137 1.45 -25.12 0.96
N PRO A 138 1.33 -26.30 0.35
CA PRO A 138 0.16 -27.16 0.55
C PRO A 138 -0.12 -27.42 2.04
N LYS A 139 -1.42 -27.50 2.40
CA LYS A 139 -1.92 -27.64 3.77
C LYS A 139 -1.53 -26.47 4.70
N ASP A 140 -1.07 -25.36 4.13
CA ASP A 140 -0.63 -24.16 4.89
C ASP A 140 0.40 -24.47 6.00
N ARG A 141 1.20 -25.50 5.79
CA ARG A 141 2.22 -25.93 6.78
C ARG A 141 3.40 -24.98 6.83
N PHE A 142 3.77 -24.41 5.68
CA PHE A 142 4.87 -23.46 5.55
C PHE A 142 4.40 -22.25 4.76
N ARG A 143 4.98 -21.08 5.06
CA ARG A 143 4.82 -19.85 4.29
C ARG A 143 6.18 -19.22 4.03
N LEU A 144 6.38 -18.72 2.83
CA LEU A 144 7.57 -17.96 2.46
C LEU A 144 7.14 -16.54 2.08
N ASP A 145 7.41 -15.58 2.96
CA ASP A 145 7.19 -14.16 2.68
C ASP A 145 8.49 -13.56 2.18
N TYR A 146 8.43 -12.82 1.09
CA TYR A 146 9.60 -12.18 0.52
C TYR A 146 9.28 -10.78 0.00
N ASN A 147 10.27 -9.87 0.15
CA ASN A 147 10.21 -8.52 -0.34
C ASN A 147 11.61 -8.09 -0.77
N LEU A 148 11.79 -7.90 -2.08
CA LEU A 148 13.03 -7.43 -2.67
C LEU A 148 12.73 -6.10 -3.36
N ARG A 149 13.44 -5.06 -2.98
CA ARG A 149 13.26 -3.72 -3.56
C ARG A 149 14.61 -3.11 -3.88
N PHE A 150 14.64 -2.48 -5.04
CA PHE A 150 15.71 -1.59 -5.44
C PHE A 150 15.11 -0.25 -5.79
N TYR A 151 15.61 0.82 -5.22
CA TYR A 151 15.14 2.14 -5.52
C TYR A 151 16.20 3.21 -5.38
N SER A 152 16.07 4.23 -6.20
CA SER A 152 16.86 5.45 -6.14
C SER A 152 15.92 6.63 -6.20
N PHE A 153 16.07 7.56 -5.28
CA PHE A 153 15.28 8.77 -5.34
C PHE A 153 15.95 9.96 -4.65
N PRO A 154 15.75 11.17 -5.21
CA PRO A 154 16.04 12.39 -4.51
C PRO A 154 15.11 12.46 -3.29
N SER A 155 15.67 12.50 -2.12
CA SER A 155 14.93 12.55 -0.86
C SER A 155 15.30 13.80 -0.07
N TYR A 156 14.49 14.10 0.92
CA TYR A 156 14.80 15.10 1.91
C TYR A 156 15.22 14.47 3.23
N PHE A 157 16.17 15.11 3.88
CA PHE A 157 16.68 14.71 5.18
C PHE A 157 16.60 15.90 6.14
N TRP A 158 16.17 15.67 7.38
CA TRP A 158 16.05 16.71 8.42
C TRP A 158 16.98 16.48 9.60
N GLY A 159 17.75 15.39 9.58
CA GLY A 159 18.54 14.93 10.73
C GLY A 159 17.79 13.86 11.54
N ILE A 160 18.27 13.59 12.74
CA ILE A 160 17.84 12.50 13.60
C ILE A 160 17.16 13.07 14.85
N GLY A 161 15.99 12.52 15.21
CA GLY A 161 15.21 12.91 16.34
C GLY A 161 13.99 13.81 15.98
N TYR A 162 13.03 13.83 16.89
CA TYR A 162 11.80 14.61 16.75
C TYR A 162 12.09 16.11 16.52
N ASP A 163 12.97 16.70 17.33
CA ASP A 163 13.25 18.16 17.29
C ASP A 163 13.90 18.58 15.97
N MET A 164 14.68 17.70 15.36
CA MET A 164 15.28 17.94 14.06
C MET A 164 14.23 17.89 12.94
N GLY A 165 13.35 16.89 12.93
CA GLY A 165 12.24 16.77 11.98
C GLY A 165 11.18 17.88 12.13
N ASN A 166 11.05 18.47 13.30
CA ASN A 166 10.07 19.53 13.57
C ASN A 166 10.47 20.92 13.04
N LYS A 167 11.71 21.10 12.58
CA LYS A 167 12.24 22.37 12.05
C LYS A 167 12.41 22.29 10.52
N ASP A 168 11.65 23.09 9.79
CA ASP A 168 11.76 23.16 8.33
C ASP A 168 13.12 23.66 7.84
N SER A 169 13.80 24.47 8.65
CA SER A 169 15.17 24.95 8.37
C SER A 169 16.21 23.83 8.29
N ASN A 170 15.91 22.65 8.82
CA ASN A 170 16.79 21.47 8.74
C ASN A 170 16.62 20.69 7.43
N LYS A 171 15.59 20.99 6.63
CA LYS A 171 15.31 20.31 5.37
C LYS A 171 16.50 20.46 4.41
N THR A 172 17.12 19.34 4.05
CA THR A 172 18.22 19.30 3.08
C THR A 172 17.97 18.22 2.03
N LYS A 173 18.42 18.45 0.80
CA LYS A 173 18.34 17.45 -0.28
C LYS A 173 19.42 16.40 -0.12
N MET A 174 19.07 15.16 -0.44
CA MET A 174 19.97 14.02 -0.50
C MET A 174 19.49 13.09 -1.63
N GLU A 175 20.40 12.53 -2.38
CA GLU A 175 20.09 11.38 -3.25
C GLU A 175 20.35 10.10 -2.48
N ARG A 176 19.43 9.14 -2.58
CA ARG A 176 19.51 7.89 -1.85
C ARG A 176 19.31 6.71 -2.79
N TRP A 177 20.24 5.79 -2.75
CA TRP A 177 20.16 4.47 -3.37
C TRP A 177 19.96 3.45 -2.29
N GLN A 178 19.02 2.54 -2.48
CA GLN A 178 18.78 1.47 -1.52
C GLN A 178 18.42 0.18 -2.24
N THR A 179 19.02 -0.91 -1.77
CA THR A 179 18.60 -2.29 -2.06
C THR A 179 18.15 -2.90 -0.74
N GLU A 180 16.97 -3.46 -0.73
CA GLU A 180 16.36 -4.09 0.43
C GLU A 180 15.91 -5.49 0.07
N ILE A 181 16.33 -6.47 0.84
CA ILE A 181 15.92 -7.87 0.71
C ILE A 181 15.46 -8.32 2.10
N GLU A 182 14.22 -8.77 2.18
CA GLU A 182 13.65 -9.38 3.38
C GLU A 182 12.98 -10.69 3.01
N VAL A 183 13.32 -11.76 3.76
CA VAL A 183 12.76 -13.09 3.57
C VAL A 183 12.40 -13.66 4.93
N ASN A 184 11.16 -14.13 5.07
CA ASN A 184 10.68 -14.85 6.25
C ASN A 184 10.22 -16.24 5.82
N PHE A 185 10.75 -17.28 6.42
CA PHE A 185 10.29 -18.64 6.22
C PHE A 185 9.54 -19.08 7.49
N LEU A 186 8.21 -19.16 7.40
CA LEU A 186 7.32 -19.38 8.52
C LEU A 186 6.81 -20.83 8.53
N ILE A 187 6.84 -21.45 9.69
CA ILE A 187 6.38 -22.82 9.96
C ILE A 187 5.14 -22.71 10.83
N LYS A 188 4.05 -23.36 10.42
CA LYS A 188 2.82 -23.42 11.20
C LYS A 188 3.02 -24.24 12.46
N ILE A 189 2.81 -23.65 13.62
CA ILE A 189 2.92 -24.29 14.94
C ILE A 189 1.56 -24.81 15.40
N ILE A 190 0.57 -23.95 15.36
CA ILE A 190 -0.85 -24.23 15.58
C ILE A 190 -1.68 -23.45 14.58
N ASP A 191 -2.98 -23.57 14.60
CA ASP A 191 -3.84 -22.82 13.68
C ASP A 191 -3.62 -21.32 13.83
N ASN A 192 -3.41 -20.67 12.69
CA ASN A 192 -3.12 -19.22 12.54
C ASN A 192 -1.81 -18.73 13.18
N LEU A 193 -1.02 -19.58 13.84
CA LEU A 193 0.25 -19.19 14.47
C LEU A 193 1.44 -19.80 13.73
N TYR A 194 2.36 -18.94 13.33
CA TYR A 194 3.56 -19.29 12.57
C TYR A 194 4.79 -18.73 13.28
N LEU A 195 5.88 -19.50 13.23
CA LEU A 195 7.19 -19.10 13.72
C LEU A 195 8.24 -19.48 12.68
N GLY A 196 9.26 -18.66 12.51
CA GLY A 196 10.37 -19.04 11.64
C GLY A 196 11.48 -18.03 11.51
N PRO A 197 12.56 -18.40 10.80
CA PRO A 197 13.71 -17.54 10.58
C PRO A 197 13.38 -16.37 9.66
N LYS A 198 14.06 -15.25 9.93
CA LYS A 198 14.05 -14.02 9.16
C LYS A 198 15.46 -13.71 8.68
N LEU A 199 15.58 -13.36 7.40
CA LEU A 199 16.80 -12.84 6.78
C LEU A 199 16.52 -11.43 6.28
N SER A 200 17.47 -10.51 6.47
CA SER A 200 17.40 -9.18 5.86
C SER A 200 18.77 -8.76 5.32
N TYR A 201 18.74 -8.04 4.24
CA TYR A 201 19.89 -7.34 3.67
C TYR A 201 19.46 -5.95 3.25
N ASP A 202 20.15 -4.94 3.74
CA ASP A 202 19.93 -3.54 3.41
C ASP A 202 21.26 -2.90 3.01
N PHE A 203 21.36 -2.50 1.75
CA PHE A 203 22.40 -1.62 1.26
C PHE A 203 21.84 -0.23 1.05
N VAL A 204 22.40 0.77 1.70
CA VAL A 204 21.99 2.16 1.55
C VAL A 204 23.20 3.02 1.26
N LYS A 205 23.09 3.86 0.21
CA LYS A 205 24.09 4.86 -0.14
C LYS A 205 23.41 6.21 -0.31
N GLY A 206 23.72 7.14 0.60
CA GLY A 206 23.41 8.55 0.43
C GLY A 206 24.46 9.25 -0.40
N SER A 207 24.05 10.30 -1.13
CA SER A 207 24.97 11.18 -1.86
C SER A 207 24.37 12.58 -1.97
N LYS A 208 25.19 13.56 -2.33
CA LYS A 208 24.78 14.97 -2.52
C LYS A 208 24.10 15.60 -1.30
N LEU A 209 24.43 15.14 -0.10
CA LEU A 209 23.92 15.74 1.13
C LEU A 209 24.62 17.08 1.38
N ARG A 210 23.84 18.18 1.37
CA ARG A 210 24.40 19.53 1.54
C ARG A 210 24.78 19.85 2.99
N ARG A 211 24.20 19.13 3.95
CA ARG A 211 24.39 19.36 5.39
C ARG A 211 24.78 18.07 6.11
N PRO A 212 26.06 17.61 5.94
CA PRO A 212 26.54 16.36 6.51
C PRO A 212 26.53 16.34 8.05
N GLU A 213 26.56 17.49 8.70
CA GLU A 213 26.46 17.61 10.17
C GLU A 213 25.17 17.01 10.74
N LEU A 214 24.10 16.93 9.93
CA LEU A 214 22.82 16.33 10.33
C LEU A 214 22.89 14.80 10.50
N LEU A 215 23.95 14.15 10.01
CA LEU A 215 24.19 12.72 10.19
C LEU A 215 24.81 12.37 11.54
N ASN A 216 25.20 13.38 12.34
CA ASN A 216 25.89 13.16 13.62
C ASN A 216 27.15 12.26 13.50
N GLY A 217 27.94 12.44 12.43
CA GLY A 217 29.16 11.68 12.18
C GLY A 217 28.96 10.26 11.60
N MET A 218 27.73 9.88 11.24
CA MET A 218 27.47 8.58 10.61
C MET A 218 27.82 8.59 9.12
N ASP A 219 28.24 7.43 8.61
CA ASP A 219 28.58 7.25 7.21
C ASP A 219 27.35 7.33 6.30
N LEU A 220 27.53 7.94 5.11
CA LEU A 220 26.49 7.99 4.09
C LEU A 220 26.19 6.63 3.45
N LYS A 221 27.17 5.71 3.47
CA LYS A 221 27.04 4.35 2.96
C LYS A 221 26.96 3.38 4.11
N THR A 222 25.99 2.46 4.08
CA THR A 222 25.85 1.41 5.09
C THR A 222 25.45 0.09 4.45
N ILE A 223 26.02 -0.99 4.95
CA ILE A 223 25.65 -2.37 4.61
C ILE A 223 25.14 -3.02 5.91
N ASN A 224 23.97 -3.67 5.81
CA ASN A 224 23.31 -4.24 6.97
C ASN A 224 22.77 -5.62 6.65
N PHE A 225 23.47 -6.67 7.07
CA PHE A 225 22.99 -8.05 7.07
C PHE A 225 22.32 -8.36 8.39
N GLY A 226 21.14 -8.97 8.33
CA GLY A 226 20.40 -9.34 9.52
C GLY A 226 19.92 -10.77 9.50
N LEU A 227 20.09 -11.44 10.64
CA LEU A 227 19.53 -12.74 10.95
C LEU A 227 18.57 -12.58 12.12
N GLY A 228 17.45 -13.27 12.06
CA GLY A 228 16.45 -13.12 13.12
C GLY A 228 15.36 -14.17 13.05
N TRP A 229 14.27 -13.85 13.70
CA TRP A 229 13.09 -14.69 13.75
C TRP A 229 11.82 -13.81 13.70
N SER A 230 10.71 -14.44 13.30
CA SER A 230 9.38 -13.82 13.28
C SER A 230 8.36 -14.79 13.86
N VAL A 231 7.46 -14.25 14.68
CA VAL A 231 6.23 -14.92 15.13
C VAL A 231 5.06 -14.18 14.51
N VAL A 232 4.20 -14.89 13.79
CA VAL A 232 3.05 -14.32 13.09
C VAL A 232 1.80 -15.05 13.49
N TYR A 233 0.80 -14.33 13.99
CA TYR A 233 -0.56 -14.79 14.14
C TYR A 233 -1.44 -14.12 13.10
N ASP A 234 -2.15 -14.90 12.28
CA ASP A 234 -2.98 -14.38 11.19
C ASP A 234 -4.31 -15.14 11.09
N SER A 235 -5.36 -14.56 11.63
CA SER A 235 -6.72 -15.06 11.58
C SER A 235 -7.66 -14.22 10.71
N ARG A 236 -7.08 -13.38 9.84
CA ARG A 236 -7.85 -12.55 8.91
C ARG A 236 -8.64 -13.39 7.92
N ASP A 237 -9.86 -12.96 7.64
CA ASP A 237 -10.72 -13.57 6.62
C ASP A 237 -10.14 -13.39 5.19
N VAL A 238 -9.60 -12.21 4.90
CA VAL A 238 -8.96 -11.88 3.61
C VAL A 238 -7.71 -11.05 3.87
N ILE A 239 -6.60 -11.41 3.23
CA ILE A 239 -5.30 -10.72 3.46
C ILE A 239 -5.28 -9.31 2.85
N THR A 240 -5.89 -9.13 1.68
CA THR A 240 -5.81 -7.88 0.90
C THR A 240 -6.84 -6.82 1.29
N ASN A 241 -7.98 -7.26 1.85
CA ASN A 241 -9.06 -6.39 2.30
C ASN A 241 -9.78 -7.06 3.50
N PRO A 242 -9.14 -7.11 4.67
CA PRO A 242 -9.69 -7.81 5.82
C PRO A 242 -10.89 -7.07 6.41
N HIS A 243 -11.94 -7.87 6.73
CA HIS A 243 -13.16 -7.38 7.38
C HIS A 243 -13.29 -7.91 8.81
N LYS A 244 -12.62 -9.05 9.10
CA LYS A 244 -12.70 -9.72 10.39
C LYS A 244 -11.39 -10.41 10.71
N GLY A 245 -11.08 -10.50 12.00
CA GLY A 245 -9.94 -11.26 12.50
C GLY A 245 -8.81 -10.38 13.00
N TRP A 246 -7.68 -11.00 13.29
CA TRP A 246 -6.49 -10.39 13.87
C TRP A 246 -5.26 -10.73 13.04
N TYR A 247 -4.34 -9.81 13.02
CA TYR A 247 -2.98 -10.02 12.57
C TYR A 247 -2.02 -9.48 13.62
N ALA A 248 -1.08 -10.30 14.06
CA ALA A 248 -0.01 -9.88 14.94
C ALA A 248 1.33 -10.42 14.41
N ASN A 249 2.31 -9.55 14.29
CA ASN A 249 3.67 -9.91 13.93
C ASN A 249 4.63 -9.34 14.97
N LEU A 250 5.48 -10.20 15.51
CA LEU A 250 6.63 -9.83 16.31
C LEU A 250 7.86 -10.40 15.61
N SER A 251 8.76 -9.55 15.19
CA SER A 251 10.02 -10.00 14.60
C SER A 251 11.21 -9.33 15.28
N GLN A 252 12.31 -10.06 15.37
CA GLN A 252 13.58 -9.56 15.88
C GLN A 252 14.68 -9.90 14.90
N CYS A 253 15.47 -8.90 14.55
CA CYS A 253 16.55 -9.03 13.59
C CYS A 253 17.85 -8.51 14.19
N PHE A 254 18.83 -9.39 14.30
CA PHE A 254 20.16 -9.12 14.87
C PHE A 254 21.12 -8.78 13.73
N ARG A 255 21.89 -7.72 13.90
CA ARG A 255 22.91 -7.24 12.95
C ARG A 255 24.25 -7.06 13.66
N PRO A 256 24.93 -8.13 14.00
CA PRO A 256 26.23 -8.06 14.68
C PRO A 256 27.35 -7.67 13.70
N LYS A 257 28.45 -7.08 14.20
CA LYS A 257 29.59 -6.69 13.37
C LYS A 257 30.26 -7.85 12.63
N TRP A 258 30.27 -9.04 13.20
CA TRP A 258 30.89 -10.22 12.58
C TRP A 258 30.15 -10.68 11.30
N LEU A 259 28.95 -10.18 11.06
CA LEU A 259 28.17 -10.43 9.83
C LEU A 259 28.37 -9.28 8.81
N TRP A 260 29.59 -8.77 8.68
CA TRP A 260 29.99 -7.70 7.76
C TRP A 260 29.19 -6.39 7.89
N ASN A 261 28.66 -6.11 9.06
CA ASN A 261 27.93 -4.88 9.33
C ASN A 261 28.87 -3.77 9.78
N ASP A 262 28.68 -2.57 9.23
CA ASP A 262 29.39 -1.37 9.68
C ASP A 262 29.00 -1.00 11.12
N TYR A 263 27.74 -1.26 11.48
CA TYR A 263 27.15 -0.95 12.79
C TYR A 263 26.54 -2.19 13.43
N ALA A 264 26.72 -2.34 14.76
CA ALA A 264 26.06 -3.41 15.51
C ALA A 264 24.77 -2.90 16.15
N PHE A 265 23.66 -3.53 15.83
CA PHE A 265 22.34 -3.19 16.39
C PHE A 265 21.35 -4.34 16.23
N THR A 266 20.24 -4.23 16.95
CA THR A 266 19.11 -5.18 16.85
C THR A 266 17.83 -4.38 16.62
N THR A 267 16.99 -4.85 15.70
CA THR A 267 15.67 -4.27 15.44
C THR A 267 14.59 -5.23 15.91
N THR A 268 13.68 -4.74 16.75
CA THR A 268 12.41 -5.42 17.09
C THR A 268 11.28 -4.68 16.39
N ASP A 269 10.49 -5.37 15.57
CA ASP A 269 9.29 -4.84 14.90
C ASP A 269 8.07 -5.57 15.44
N LEU A 270 7.15 -4.82 16.03
CA LEU A 270 5.85 -5.28 16.52
C LEU A 270 4.74 -4.64 15.68
N ASN A 271 3.82 -5.44 15.15
CA ASN A 271 2.65 -4.94 14.44
C ASN A 271 1.43 -5.76 14.85
N VAL A 272 0.42 -5.11 15.38
CA VAL A 272 -0.84 -5.72 15.77
C VAL A 272 -1.99 -5.01 15.07
N ARG A 273 -2.85 -5.77 14.43
CA ARG A 273 -4.02 -5.29 13.70
C ARG A 273 -5.27 -6.07 14.12
N ALA A 274 -6.39 -5.36 14.20
CA ALA A 274 -7.67 -5.97 14.48
C ALA A 274 -8.74 -5.43 13.52
N TYR A 275 -9.64 -6.31 13.10
CA TYR A 275 -10.72 -6.00 12.17
C TYR A 275 -12.03 -6.54 12.71
N THR A 276 -13.04 -5.68 12.72
CA THR A 276 -14.36 -6.03 13.24
C THR A 276 -15.44 -5.39 12.37
N PRO A 277 -16.40 -6.17 11.84
CA PRO A 277 -17.57 -5.59 11.18
C PRO A 277 -18.44 -4.90 12.23
N LEU A 278 -18.83 -3.64 11.97
CA LEU A 278 -19.70 -2.89 12.87
C LEU A 278 -21.17 -2.98 12.43
N TRP A 279 -21.44 -2.70 11.14
CA TRP A 279 -22.76 -2.82 10.51
C TRP A 279 -22.56 -3.20 9.05
N ARG A 280 -23.64 -3.34 8.33
CA ARG A 280 -23.61 -3.76 6.92
C ARG A 280 -22.71 -2.88 6.06
N GLY A 281 -21.65 -3.49 5.52
CA GLY A 281 -20.67 -2.82 4.66
C GLY A 281 -19.67 -1.93 5.40
N CYS A 282 -19.67 -1.91 6.74
CA CYS A 282 -18.71 -1.16 7.53
C CYS A 282 -17.75 -2.06 8.27
N THR A 283 -16.45 -1.83 8.11
CA THR A 283 -15.38 -2.47 8.85
C THR A 283 -14.66 -1.43 9.70
N PHE A 284 -14.52 -1.70 10.99
CA PHE A 284 -13.59 -1.02 11.88
C PHE A 284 -12.26 -1.75 11.83
N ALA A 285 -11.20 -1.04 11.50
CA ALA A 285 -9.84 -1.55 11.47
C ALA A 285 -8.97 -0.74 12.43
N SER A 286 -8.11 -1.41 13.17
CA SER A 286 -7.14 -0.79 14.07
C SER A 286 -5.76 -1.39 13.89
N GLU A 287 -4.73 -0.57 14.03
CA GLU A 287 -3.33 -0.97 13.98
C GLU A 287 -2.53 -0.26 15.06
N VAL A 288 -1.65 -1.02 15.71
CA VAL A 288 -0.57 -0.50 16.55
C VAL A 288 0.74 -1.10 16.06
N ARG A 289 1.72 -0.25 15.83
CA ARG A 289 3.04 -0.65 15.37
C ARG A 289 4.14 0.00 16.21
N GLY A 290 5.15 -0.79 16.57
CA GLY A 290 6.36 -0.34 17.24
C GLY A 290 7.60 -0.85 16.51
N VAL A 291 8.59 0.01 16.31
CA VAL A 291 9.93 -0.38 15.82
C VAL A 291 10.94 0.11 16.83
N PHE A 292 11.73 -0.81 17.37
CA PHE A 292 12.67 -0.53 18.46
C PHE A 292 14.05 -1.04 18.06
N ASN A 293 15.03 -0.12 17.98
CA ASN A 293 16.41 -0.43 17.69
C ASN A 293 17.25 -0.30 18.97
N THR A 294 17.98 -1.35 19.32
CA THR A 294 18.98 -1.32 20.40
C THR A 294 20.37 -1.31 19.80
N GLY A 295 21.34 -0.77 20.52
CA GLY A 295 22.70 -0.57 20.00
C GLY A 295 22.84 0.72 19.19
N ASN A 296 23.61 0.68 18.11
CA ASN A 296 23.95 1.84 17.29
C ASN A 296 23.43 1.68 15.85
N PRO A 297 22.13 1.82 15.59
CA PRO A 297 21.60 1.75 14.23
C PRO A 297 22.12 2.94 13.40
N PRO A 298 22.55 2.72 12.14
CA PRO A 298 22.90 3.83 11.25
C PRO A 298 21.65 4.63 10.86
N TRP A 299 21.84 5.86 10.41
CA TRP A 299 20.76 6.79 10.04
C TRP A 299 19.71 6.17 9.10
N ALA A 300 20.17 5.29 8.21
CA ALA A 300 19.33 4.63 7.22
C ALA A 300 18.41 3.54 7.81
N MET A 301 18.82 2.93 8.93
CA MET A 301 18.11 1.83 9.61
C MET A 301 17.31 2.31 10.83
N MET A 302 17.29 3.61 11.09
CA MET A 302 16.44 4.17 12.14
C MET A 302 14.97 4.00 11.83
N ALA A 303 14.14 3.99 12.86
CA ALA A 303 12.70 3.91 12.74
C ALA A 303 12.14 5.20 12.07
N LEU A 304 11.55 5.05 10.89
CA LEU A 304 10.99 6.15 10.09
C LEU A 304 9.49 6.26 10.34
N LEU A 305 9.00 7.48 10.57
CA LEU A 305 7.59 7.78 10.68
C LEU A 305 7.07 8.37 9.37
N GLY A 306 5.84 8.00 9.00
CA GLY A 306 5.19 8.44 7.76
C GLY A 306 5.50 7.52 6.58
N ASN A 307 4.45 6.98 5.97
CA ASN A 307 4.51 6.25 4.71
C ASN A 307 3.10 6.12 4.10
N SER A 308 2.95 5.33 3.05
CA SER A 308 1.64 5.13 2.41
C SER A 308 0.69 4.19 3.19
N TYR A 309 1.10 3.59 4.29
CA TYR A 309 0.31 2.66 5.10
C TYR A 309 -0.07 3.22 6.46
N SER A 310 0.86 3.87 7.14
CA SER A 310 0.65 4.48 8.46
C SER A 310 1.16 5.91 8.50
N MET A 311 0.59 6.75 9.38
CA MET A 311 0.92 8.17 9.47
C MET A 311 0.88 8.86 8.09
N ARG A 312 -0.15 8.54 7.32
CA ARG A 312 -0.36 9.02 5.95
C ARG A 312 -0.49 10.55 5.89
N GLY A 313 0.27 11.20 5.01
CA GLY A 313 0.37 12.66 4.91
C GLY A 313 1.66 13.23 5.48
N TYR A 314 2.41 12.46 6.27
CA TYR A 314 3.78 12.81 6.62
C TYR A 314 4.76 12.35 5.55
N TYR A 315 5.79 13.18 5.32
CA TYR A 315 6.93 12.78 4.50
C TYR A 315 7.69 11.63 5.21
N GLU A 316 7.92 10.51 4.50
CA GLU A 316 8.59 9.35 5.08
C GLU A 316 10.00 9.69 5.54
N GLY A 317 10.26 9.47 6.84
CA GLY A 317 11.55 9.72 7.45
C GLY A 317 11.87 11.19 7.73
N ARG A 318 10.90 12.12 7.60
CA ARG A 318 11.05 13.46 8.18
C ARG A 318 11.29 13.37 9.68
N TYR A 319 10.52 12.53 10.35
CA TYR A 319 10.74 12.15 11.74
C TYR A 319 11.34 10.76 11.78
N ARG A 320 12.55 10.64 12.32
CA ARG A 320 13.27 9.38 12.48
C ARG A 320 14.07 9.38 13.76
N ASP A 321 14.11 8.25 14.43
CA ASP A 321 14.92 8.07 15.63
C ASP A 321 15.21 6.57 15.85
N LYS A 322 15.88 6.20 16.94
CA LYS A 322 16.10 4.79 17.29
C LYS A 322 14.79 4.01 17.40
N HIS A 323 13.77 4.61 17.99
CA HIS A 323 12.50 3.96 18.23
C HIS A 323 11.35 4.75 17.63
N LYS A 324 10.28 4.04 17.26
CA LYS A 324 8.97 4.64 16.97
C LYS A 324 7.86 3.80 17.56
N ILE A 325 6.77 4.47 17.89
CA ILE A 325 5.47 3.86 18.16
C ILE A 325 4.41 4.65 17.39
N GLU A 326 3.48 3.95 16.77
CA GLU A 326 2.39 4.56 16.03
C GLU A 326 1.12 3.70 16.16
N GLY A 327 -0.03 4.34 16.13
CA GLY A 327 -1.32 3.68 16.15
C GLY A 327 -2.31 4.42 15.28
N GLN A 328 -3.23 3.69 14.66
CA GLN A 328 -4.31 4.25 13.84
C GLN A 328 -5.57 3.40 13.94
N ILE A 329 -6.69 4.06 13.79
CA ILE A 329 -8.00 3.43 13.62
C ILE A 329 -8.64 3.95 12.34
N GLU A 330 -9.37 3.09 11.66
CA GLU A 330 -9.93 3.36 10.35
C GLU A 330 -11.35 2.79 10.25
N LEU A 331 -12.29 3.60 9.77
CA LEU A 331 -13.63 3.17 9.40
C LEU A 331 -13.70 3.04 7.88
N ARG A 332 -13.98 1.83 7.40
CA ARG A 332 -14.11 1.50 5.98
C ARG A 332 -15.58 1.23 5.69
N GLN A 333 -16.23 2.10 4.90
CA GLN A 333 -17.63 1.95 4.54
C GLN A 333 -17.77 1.67 3.04
N HIS A 334 -18.30 0.51 2.70
CA HIS A 334 -18.80 0.23 1.36
C HIS A 334 -20.10 0.99 1.15
N ILE A 335 -20.19 1.76 0.07
CA ILE A 335 -21.35 2.63 -0.20
C ILE A 335 -22.24 2.01 -1.27
N TRP A 336 -21.70 1.76 -2.46
CA TRP A 336 -22.49 1.32 -3.58
C TRP A 336 -21.66 0.63 -4.65
N LYS A 337 -22.09 -0.55 -5.10
CA LYS A 337 -21.41 -1.39 -6.11
C LYS A 337 -19.93 -1.66 -5.74
N ARG A 338 -19.01 -0.93 -6.34
CA ARG A 338 -17.55 -1.06 -6.17
C ARG A 338 -16.96 0.11 -5.39
N ASN A 339 -17.80 0.99 -4.86
CA ASN A 339 -17.37 2.25 -4.26
C ASN A 339 -17.47 2.20 -2.75
N GLY A 340 -16.43 2.65 -2.10
CA GLY A 340 -16.35 2.81 -0.65
C GLY A 340 -15.60 4.08 -0.27
N ILE A 341 -15.77 4.47 0.97
CA ILE A 341 -15.04 5.56 1.60
C ILE A 341 -14.39 5.09 2.88
N VAL A 342 -13.35 5.79 3.26
CA VAL A 342 -12.59 5.52 4.46
C VAL A 342 -12.32 6.82 5.19
N ALA A 343 -12.38 6.79 6.52
CA ALA A 343 -11.89 7.85 7.38
C ALA A 343 -11.00 7.24 8.46
N TRP A 344 -9.92 7.92 8.80
CA TRP A 344 -9.01 7.46 9.85
C TRP A 344 -8.51 8.58 10.73
N ILE A 345 -8.13 8.17 11.93
CA ILE A 345 -7.33 8.96 12.86
C ILE A 345 -6.19 8.10 13.39
N GLY A 346 -5.08 8.73 13.73
CA GLY A 346 -3.93 8.06 14.29
C GLY A 346 -2.98 9.02 14.97
N ALA A 347 -1.98 8.46 15.58
CA ALA A 347 -0.92 9.19 16.23
C ALA A 347 0.37 8.38 16.23
N GLY A 348 1.52 9.05 16.26
CA GLY A 348 2.81 8.39 16.35
C GLY A 348 3.86 9.29 17.00
N SER A 349 4.95 8.67 17.42
CA SER A 349 6.10 9.36 17.98
C SER A 349 7.38 8.66 17.65
N VAL A 350 8.46 9.41 17.50
CA VAL A 350 9.84 8.89 17.39
C VAL A 350 10.63 9.36 18.62
N PHE A 351 11.50 8.50 19.13
CA PHE A 351 12.29 8.80 20.34
C PHE A 351 13.60 7.98 20.38
N ASN A 352 14.56 8.53 21.06
CA ASN A 352 15.89 7.89 21.22
C ASN A 352 15.92 6.89 22.40
N SER A 353 15.16 7.18 23.47
CA SER A 353 15.01 6.32 24.66
C SER A 353 13.58 6.43 25.20
N PHE A 354 13.11 5.41 25.91
CA PHE A 354 11.76 5.38 26.47
C PHE A 354 11.50 6.51 27.46
N GLU A 355 12.51 6.99 28.16
CA GLU A 355 12.43 8.14 29.07
C GLU A 355 12.09 9.46 28.33
N LYS A 356 12.44 9.53 27.03
CA LYS A 356 12.15 10.70 26.17
C LYS A 356 10.81 10.62 25.48
N LEU A 357 10.07 9.53 25.66
CA LEU A 357 8.70 9.43 25.16
C LEU A 357 7.81 10.45 25.90
N ASN A 358 7.31 11.43 25.17
CA ASN A 358 6.57 12.54 25.74
C ASN A 358 5.34 12.85 24.89
N ILE A 359 4.19 13.04 25.54
CA ILE A 359 2.93 13.34 24.87
C ILE A 359 2.99 14.63 24.03
N LYS A 360 3.84 15.60 24.40
CA LYS A 360 4.04 16.84 23.65
C LYS A 360 4.74 16.60 22.29
N ARG A 361 5.38 15.44 22.13
CA ARG A 361 6.06 14.99 20.88
C ARG A 361 5.24 14.03 20.06
N VAL A 362 4.00 13.79 20.43
CA VAL A 362 3.07 12.99 19.65
C VAL A 362 2.65 13.76 18.40
N LEU A 363 2.70 13.08 17.27
CA LEU A 363 2.35 13.57 15.95
C LEU A 363 0.96 13.03 15.59
N PRO A 364 -0.07 13.88 15.47
CA PRO A 364 -1.40 13.46 15.07
C PRO A 364 -1.45 13.15 13.58
N ASN A 365 -2.32 12.23 13.20
CA ASN A 365 -2.61 11.89 11.81
C ASN A 365 -4.11 11.67 11.62
N TYR A 366 -4.68 12.19 10.54
CA TYR A 366 -6.07 11.94 10.18
C TYR A 366 -6.26 12.14 8.68
N GLY A 367 -7.35 11.60 8.15
CA GLY A 367 -7.63 11.77 6.73
C GLY A 367 -8.87 11.03 6.28
N ILE A 368 -9.12 11.16 4.98
CA ILE A 368 -10.21 10.52 4.28
C ILE A 368 -9.69 9.85 3.02
N GLY A 369 -10.37 8.81 2.59
CA GLY A 369 -9.99 8.09 1.39
C GLY A 369 -11.19 7.55 0.63
N TYR A 370 -10.96 7.32 -0.66
CA TYR A 370 -11.89 6.66 -1.55
C TYR A 370 -11.36 5.27 -1.90
N ARG A 371 -12.27 4.31 -2.03
CA ARG A 371 -12.00 2.93 -2.40
C ARG A 371 -12.80 2.57 -3.63
N TRP A 372 -12.09 2.01 -4.61
CA TRP A 372 -12.72 1.40 -5.77
C TRP A 372 -12.31 -0.06 -5.86
N GLU A 373 -13.27 -0.96 -5.66
CA GLU A 373 -13.02 -2.39 -5.76
C GLU A 373 -12.77 -2.79 -7.22
N PHE A 374 -11.51 -2.95 -7.55
CA PHE A 374 -11.06 -3.34 -8.88
C PHE A 374 -11.42 -4.79 -9.19
N LYS A 375 -11.09 -5.67 -8.27
CA LYS A 375 -11.49 -7.09 -8.20
C LYS A 375 -12.04 -7.36 -6.81
N LYS A 376 -12.74 -8.49 -6.66
CA LYS A 376 -13.17 -8.93 -5.33
C LYS A 376 -12.00 -8.90 -4.35
N ASP A 377 -12.17 -8.17 -3.26
CA ASP A 377 -11.19 -8.00 -2.17
C ASP A 377 -9.85 -7.33 -2.59
N VAL A 378 -9.84 -6.63 -3.74
CA VAL A 378 -8.69 -5.84 -4.21
C VAL A 378 -9.16 -4.41 -4.51
N ASN A 379 -8.79 -3.48 -3.66
CA ASN A 379 -9.19 -2.08 -3.76
C ASN A 379 -8.09 -1.22 -4.39
N VAL A 380 -8.47 -0.32 -5.28
CA VAL A 380 -7.70 0.87 -5.62
C VAL A 380 -8.01 1.91 -4.56
N ARG A 381 -6.99 2.47 -3.97
CA ARG A 381 -7.05 3.37 -2.82
C ARG A 381 -6.55 4.75 -3.19
N LEU A 382 -7.36 5.76 -2.91
CA LEU A 382 -7.02 7.17 -3.01
C LEU A 382 -7.20 7.79 -1.63
N ASP A 383 -6.13 8.17 -0.97
CA ASP A 383 -6.14 8.73 0.37
C ASP A 383 -5.63 10.17 0.35
N TYR A 384 -6.20 11.02 1.19
CA TYR A 384 -5.64 12.32 1.51
C TYR A 384 -5.47 12.44 3.02
N GLY A 385 -4.21 12.43 3.44
CA GLY A 385 -3.82 12.45 4.84
C GLY A 385 -3.31 13.81 5.29
N PHE A 386 -3.56 14.11 6.56
CA PHE A 386 -3.14 15.34 7.23
C PHE A 386 -2.28 15.01 8.44
N GLY A 387 -1.28 15.83 8.69
CA GLY A 387 -0.40 15.76 9.83
C GLY A 387 -0.18 17.11 10.50
N LYS A 388 0.71 17.15 11.47
CA LYS A 388 1.09 18.35 12.22
C LYS A 388 1.66 19.43 11.29
N SER A 389 1.41 20.70 11.62
CA SER A 389 2.04 21.87 10.97
C SER A 389 1.78 21.94 9.47
N GLY A 390 0.57 21.58 9.02
CA GLY A 390 0.16 21.67 7.62
C GLY A 390 0.76 20.60 6.71
N GLN A 391 1.41 19.59 7.24
CA GLN A 391 1.82 18.44 6.47
C GLN A 391 0.60 17.71 5.94
N SER A 392 0.58 17.40 4.67
CA SER A 392 -0.49 16.66 4.03
C SER A 392 0.04 15.94 2.80
N GLY A 393 -0.64 14.89 2.36
CA GLY A 393 -0.24 14.14 1.18
C GLY A 393 -1.39 13.39 0.55
N PHE A 394 -1.38 13.36 -0.77
CA PHE A 394 -2.24 12.52 -1.57
C PHE A 394 -1.51 11.21 -1.87
N LEU A 395 -2.20 10.09 -1.71
CA LEU A 395 -1.64 8.75 -1.88
C LEU A 395 -2.54 7.94 -2.82
N PHE A 396 -1.92 7.35 -3.82
CA PHE A 396 -2.53 6.35 -4.70
C PHE A 396 -1.87 4.99 -4.42
N GLN A 397 -2.66 3.99 -4.08
CA GLN A 397 -2.17 2.65 -3.76
C GLN A 397 -3.18 1.56 -4.15
N ILE A 398 -2.74 0.31 -4.10
CA ILE A 398 -3.57 -0.87 -4.29
C ILE A 398 -3.63 -1.63 -2.96
N ASN A 399 -4.78 -2.24 -2.66
CA ASN A 399 -5.16 -2.86 -1.41
C ASN A 399 -5.37 -1.85 -0.27
N GLU A 400 -5.79 -2.35 0.89
CA GLU A 400 -5.99 -1.51 2.07
C GLU A 400 -4.67 -1.08 2.71
N ALA A 401 -4.74 -0.08 3.62
CA ALA A 401 -3.55 0.44 4.27
C ALA A 401 -2.92 -0.58 5.23
N PHE A 402 -3.78 -1.36 5.89
CA PHE A 402 -3.35 -2.39 6.84
C PHE A 402 -4.45 -3.45 6.98
#